data_fbcc6c63eecab5771a7310ed805b82ae
#
_entry.id   fbcc6c63eecab5771a7310ed805b82ae
#
_cell.length_a   1.000
_cell.length_b   1.000
_cell.length_c   1.000
_cell.angle_alpha   90.00
_cell.angle_beta   90.00
_cell.angle_gamma   90.00
#
_symmetry.space_group_name_H-M   'P 1'
#
loop_
_entity.id
_entity.type
_entity.pdbx_description
1 polymer ?
#
loop_
_entity_poly.entity_id
_entity_poly.type
_entity_poly.pdbx_seq_one_letter_code
_entity_poly.pdbx_strand_id
1 'polypeptide(L)' 'PCKMMHPVLEQLKDELGESVRVIKIDVDKNMDLSMQYRIQSVPTLMLFKNGAAVWRQSGVMSLNNLKSIIASNQ' A
#
# COMPACT_ATOMS: atom_id res chain seq x y z
N PRO A 1 -1.09 -13.82 -4.10
CA PRO A 1 -0.90 -12.88 -2.99
C PRO A 1 -1.42 -11.48 -3.30
N CYS A 2 -1.05 -10.89 -4.44
CA CYS A 2 -1.56 -9.56 -4.79
C CYS A 2 -3.08 -9.53 -4.92
N LYS A 3 -3.66 -10.61 -5.45
CA LYS A 3 -5.12 -10.71 -5.59
C LYS A 3 -5.83 -10.75 -4.25
N MET A 4 -5.17 -11.25 -3.21
CA MET A 4 -5.74 -11.29 -1.87
C MET A 4 -5.84 -9.90 -1.25
N MET A 5 -5.02 -8.97 -1.70
CA MET A 5 -5.05 -7.60 -1.21
C MET A 5 -6.12 -6.72 -1.85
N HIS A 6 -6.63 -7.11 -3.02
CA HIS A 6 -7.63 -6.30 -3.72
C HIS A 6 -8.87 -6.02 -2.86
N PRO A 7 -9.53 -7.04 -2.27
CA PRO A 7 -10.69 -6.75 -1.44
C PRO A 7 -10.34 -5.97 -0.18
N VAL A 8 -9.16 -6.20 0.39
CA VAL A 8 -8.71 -5.47 1.58
C VAL A 8 -8.54 -3.98 1.24
N LEU A 9 -7.90 -3.67 0.11
CA LEU A 9 -7.69 -2.30 -0.31
C LEU A 9 -8.98 -1.59 -0.70
N GLU A 10 -9.91 -2.30 -1.34
CA GLU A 10 -11.22 -1.75 -1.66
C GLU A 10 -12.00 -1.40 -0.40
N GLN A 11 -11.96 -2.28 0.58
CA GLN A 11 -12.63 -2.04 1.86
C GLN A 11 -11.98 -0.89 2.62
N LEU A 12 -10.66 -0.80 2.58
CA LEU A 12 -9.92 0.31 3.19
C LEU A 12 -10.34 1.65 2.58
N LYS A 13 -10.43 1.69 1.25
CA LYS A 13 -10.86 2.88 0.52
C LYS A 13 -12.29 3.27 0.89
N ASP A 14 -13.18 2.30 1.00
CA ASP A 14 -14.58 2.55 1.34
C ASP A 14 -14.71 3.09 2.77
N GLU A 15 -13.94 2.56 3.72
CA GLU A 15 -14.03 2.96 5.11
C GLU A 15 -13.36 4.30 5.41
N LEU A 16 -12.23 4.58 4.77
CA LEU A 16 -11.47 5.81 5.02
C LEU A 16 -11.79 6.93 4.04
N GLY A 17 -12.44 6.59 2.94
CA GLY A 17 -12.91 7.57 1.95
C GLY A 17 -11.78 8.47 1.46
N GLU A 18 -11.99 9.78 1.55
CA GLU A 18 -11.04 10.77 1.04
C GLU A 18 -9.81 10.95 1.93
N SER A 19 -9.82 10.37 3.13
CA SER A 19 -8.67 10.45 4.04
C SER A 19 -7.45 9.74 3.49
N VAL A 20 -7.65 8.75 2.61
CA VAL A 20 -6.59 7.94 2.06
C VAL A 20 -6.81 7.76 0.56
N ARG A 21 -5.73 7.88 -0.20
CA ARG A 21 -5.75 7.60 -1.63
C ARG A 21 -5.00 6.30 -1.88
N VAL A 22 -5.69 5.30 -2.41
CA VAL A 22 -5.09 3.99 -2.73
C VAL A 22 -4.67 3.98 -4.19
N ILE A 23 -3.38 3.73 -4.42
CA ILE A 23 -2.82 3.63 -5.77
C ILE A 23 -2.24 2.23 -5.95
N LYS A 24 -2.67 1.55 -6.99
CA LYS A 24 -2.18 0.21 -7.33
C LYS A 24 -1.19 0.32 -8.46
N ILE A 25 -0.02 -0.28 -8.30
CA ILE A 25 1.06 -0.21 -9.30
C ILE A 25 1.48 -1.62 -9.68
N ASP A 26 1.46 -1.90 -10.98
CA ASP A 26 1.94 -3.16 -11.52
C ASP A 26 3.45 -3.05 -11.72
N VAL A 27 4.22 -3.85 -10.97
CA VAL A 27 5.68 -3.78 -11.01
C VAL A 27 6.25 -4.24 -12.35
N ASP A 28 5.55 -5.13 -13.05
CA ASP A 28 5.99 -5.60 -14.36
C ASP A 28 5.85 -4.52 -15.43
N LYS A 29 4.91 -3.61 -15.25
CA LYS A 29 4.68 -2.49 -16.17
C LYS A 29 5.39 -1.21 -15.72
N ASN A 30 5.96 -1.20 -14.52
CA ASN A 30 6.59 -0.02 -13.92
C ASN A 30 7.93 -0.41 -13.30
N MET A 31 8.78 -1.03 -14.11
CA MET A 31 10.06 -1.57 -13.64
C MET A 31 10.98 -0.50 -13.06
N ASP A 32 11.01 0.69 -13.65
CA ASP A 32 11.85 1.78 -13.15
C ASP A 32 11.43 2.18 -11.74
N LEU A 33 10.12 2.29 -11.51
CA LEU A 33 9.59 2.62 -10.20
C LEU A 33 9.89 1.52 -9.18
N SER A 34 9.73 0.27 -9.61
CA SER A 34 10.03 -0.89 -8.79
C SER A 34 11.49 -0.90 -8.35
N MET A 35 12.41 -0.60 -9.27
CA MET A 35 13.83 -0.53 -8.98
C MET A 35 14.16 0.64 -8.07
N GLN A 36 13.53 1.78 -8.28
CA GLN A 36 13.75 2.97 -7.46
C GLN A 36 13.43 2.71 -6.00
N TYR A 37 12.38 1.96 -5.71
CA TYR A 37 11.98 1.61 -4.35
C TYR A 37 12.46 0.23 -3.91
N ARG A 38 13.30 -0.43 -4.72
CA ARG A 38 13.90 -1.74 -4.42
C ARG A 38 12.85 -2.78 -4.05
N ILE A 39 11.78 -2.85 -4.85
CA ILE A 39 10.72 -3.84 -4.65
C ILE A 39 11.22 -5.20 -5.09
N GLN A 40 11.36 -6.15 -4.16
CA GLN A 40 11.86 -7.48 -4.43
C GLN A 40 10.78 -8.55 -4.39
N SER A 41 9.65 -8.24 -3.79
CA SER A 41 8.54 -9.20 -3.68
C SER A 41 7.23 -8.46 -3.76
N VAL A 42 6.18 -9.17 -4.13
CA VAL A 42 4.82 -8.63 -4.21
C VAL A 42 3.88 -9.47 -3.35
N PRO A 43 2.92 -8.86 -2.69
CA PRO A 43 2.68 -7.43 -2.65
C PRO A 43 3.67 -6.70 -1.74
N THR A 44 4.00 -5.46 -2.06
CA THR A 44 4.70 -4.55 -1.16
C THR A 44 3.80 -3.35 -0.96
N LEU A 45 3.59 -3.01 0.31
CA LEU A 45 2.72 -1.92 0.71
C LEU A 45 3.58 -0.77 1.21
N MET A 46 3.25 0.43 0.78
CA MET A 46 3.96 1.63 1.21
C MET A 46 2.95 2.70 1.58
N LEU A 47 3.26 3.45 2.62
CA LEU A 47 2.45 4.60 3.03
C LEU A 47 3.26 5.87 2.79
N PHE A 48 2.67 6.78 2.03
CA PHE A 48 3.28 8.08 1.74
C PHE A 48 2.51 9.18 2.45
N LYS A 49 3.27 10.14 2.98
CA LYS A 49 2.70 11.33 3.60
C LYS A 49 3.54 12.53 3.16
N ASN A 50 2.88 13.53 2.57
CA ASN A 50 3.54 14.75 2.08
C ASN A 50 4.70 14.45 1.12
N GLY A 51 4.52 13.44 0.28
CA GLY A 51 5.51 13.06 -0.73
C GLY A 51 6.64 12.18 -0.24
N ALA A 52 6.64 11.79 1.02
CA ALA A 52 7.67 10.93 1.59
C ALA A 52 7.10 9.61 2.08
N ALA A 53 7.85 8.52 1.85
CA ALA A 53 7.48 7.22 2.36
C ALA A 53 7.72 7.17 3.86
N VAL A 54 6.66 6.99 4.64
CA VAL A 54 6.75 6.94 6.11
C VAL A 54 6.65 5.52 6.64
N TRP A 55 6.23 4.56 5.82
CA TRP A 55 6.12 3.18 6.23
C TRP A 55 6.16 2.27 5.00
N ARG A 56 6.71 1.06 5.18
CA ARG A 56 6.79 0.07 4.11
C ARG A 56 6.82 -1.33 4.71
N GLN A 57 6.11 -2.27 4.06
CA GLN A 57 6.17 -3.67 4.42
C GLN A 57 5.82 -4.55 3.24
N SER A 58 6.50 -5.68 3.10
CA SER A 58 6.19 -6.70 2.10
C SER A 58 5.25 -7.73 2.69
N GLY A 59 4.41 -8.32 1.83
CA GLY A 59 3.49 -9.37 2.22
C GLY A 59 2.08 -8.88 2.42
N VAL A 60 1.16 -9.85 2.61
CA VAL A 60 -0.26 -9.57 2.78
C VAL A 60 -0.52 -9.07 4.20
N MET A 61 -1.36 -8.04 4.33
CA MET A 61 -1.73 -7.49 5.63
C MET A 61 -3.25 -7.42 5.77
N SER A 62 -3.73 -7.56 7.01
CA SER A 62 -5.15 -7.44 7.30
C SER A 62 -5.59 -5.98 7.23
N LEU A 63 -6.89 -5.79 7.03
CA LEU A 63 -7.50 -4.47 7.02
C LEU A 63 -7.25 -3.73 8.34
N ASN A 64 -7.40 -4.42 9.48
CA ASN A 64 -7.22 -3.81 10.78
C ASN A 64 -5.78 -3.32 11.00
N ASN A 65 -4.80 -4.10 10.56
CA ASN A 65 -3.40 -3.69 10.66
C ASN A 65 -3.11 -2.46 9.81
N LEU A 66 -3.64 -2.41 8.60
CA LEU A 66 -3.48 -1.25 7.72
C LEU A 66 -4.11 -0.01 8.32
N LYS A 67 -5.30 -0.14 8.88
CA LYS A 67 -5.99 0.99 9.54
C LYS A 67 -5.19 1.52 10.71
N SER A 68 -4.60 0.62 11.50
CA SER A 68 -3.76 1.01 12.64
C SER A 68 -2.52 1.76 12.20
N ILE A 69 -1.87 1.31 11.14
CA ILE A 69 -0.66 1.94 10.61
C ILE A 69 -0.98 3.34 10.07
N ILE A 70 -2.07 3.47 9.36
CA ILE A 70 -2.49 4.77 8.82
C ILE A 70 -2.81 5.73 9.96
N ALA A 71 -3.52 5.27 10.97
CA ALA A 71 -3.84 6.10 12.15
C ALA A 71 -2.58 6.55 12.89
N SER A 72 -1.58 5.68 12.98
CA SER A 72 -0.33 5.99 13.67
C SER A 72 0.54 7.00 12.93
N ASN A 73 0.29 7.21 11.63
CA ASN A 73 1.11 8.08 10.79
C ASN A 73 0.35 9.31 10.28
N GLN A 74 -0.77 9.63 10.87
CA GLN A 74 -1.52 10.82 10.49
C GLN A 74 -0.93 12.13 11.01
#